data_04bf94e1141d9eb3b40e5dff8b68048f
#
_entry.id   04bf94e1141d9eb3b40e5dff8b68048f
#
_cell.length_a   1.000
_cell.length_b   1.000
_cell.length_c   1.000
_cell.angle_alpha   90.00
_cell.angle_beta   90.00
_cell.angle_gamma   90.00
#
_symmetry.space_group_name_H-M   'P 1'
#
loop_
_entity.id
_entity.type
_entity.pdbx_description
1 polymer ?
#
loop_
_entity_poly.entity_id
_entity_poly.type
_entity_poly.pdbx_seq_one_letter_code
_entity_poly.pdbx_strand_id
1 'polypeptide(L)'
;METLVLSNILHFESGEDEYLFHGLTGNILKLDDVAKEFVHFAKELGDRTGDSFHVDASRYLDGRAADHRDMLEELMQLEIVNPAGRFSATPLAPKQTEKLPVKTLVFHLVNECNLRCTYCYAGDGEYGAPKKYMTMETADRAIEFLMENSFQEESVTIVLFGGEPFLNWKVLKHIVERAVEQGEKWGKKVHFSLTTNGTLMTTEQMQFLHKYQIGTSVSMDGTRVAHDKNRPMAGGQGSYERVSKNVAQLVATHKSAPVGTRVTVAKGFEKLETSLAHLLSKGFYEVGFAPVTETDQDLALGIEDLNELLRQFRELSDRYVEHALRNEYLGFSNLTNVLKELHMGTNKAYGCGAGLGFFAVSPDGGLFLCHRFNENEQFRMGDIYSGVDRNKQRQMLDELHVDRKESCATCSLKHICSGGCYYEAMERQGDYRRPNAHYCDWMHQWITIGLQVYVRILEGNPAFLDTISGTGKERCVSN
;
A
#
# COMPACT_ATOMS: atom_id res chain seq x y z
N MET A 1 26.38 9.14 -34.92
CA MET A 1 24.92 9.06 -34.93
C MET A 1 24.48 8.89 -33.50
N GLU A 2 23.63 9.75 -33.00
CA GLU A 2 23.24 9.73 -31.59
C GLU A 2 22.09 8.75 -31.41
N THR A 3 22.31 7.70 -30.61
CA THR A 3 21.24 6.81 -30.19
C THR A 3 20.51 7.49 -29.04
N LEU A 4 19.22 7.70 -29.22
CA LEU A 4 18.31 8.20 -28.20
C LEU A 4 17.68 7.03 -27.43
N VAL A 5 17.45 7.22 -26.16
CA VAL A 5 16.74 6.27 -25.31
C VAL A 5 15.44 6.90 -24.81
N LEU A 6 14.34 6.35 -25.27
CA LEU A 6 13.01 6.60 -24.70
C LEU A 6 12.86 5.63 -23.52
N SER A 7 13.07 6.13 -22.30
CA SER A 7 13.36 5.28 -21.14
C SER A 7 12.19 5.07 -20.20
N ASN A 8 12.04 3.86 -19.70
CA ASN A 8 11.08 3.50 -18.64
C ASN A 8 9.68 4.07 -18.91
N ILE A 9 9.16 3.83 -20.10
CA ILE A 9 7.87 4.35 -20.52
C ILE A 9 6.78 3.28 -20.47
N LEU A 10 5.57 3.72 -20.16
CA LEU A 10 4.33 2.98 -20.40
C LEU A 10 3.43 3.81 -21.31
N HIS A 11 3.21 3.29 -22.52
CA HIS A 11 2.22 3.85 -23.45
C HIS A 11 0.87 3.20 -23.19
N PHE A 12 -0.18 4.02 -23.02
CA PHE A 12 -1.54 3.54 -22.77
C PHE A 12 -2.58 4.43 -23.44
N GLU A 13 -3.77 3.86 -23.67
CA GLU A 13 -4.90 4.54 -24.28
C GLU A 13 -5.99 4.79 -23.24
N SER A 14 -6.69 5.93 -23.36
CA SER A 14 -7.88 6.23 -22.56
C SER A 14 -8.88 7.00 -23.42
N GLY A 15 -10.00 6.34 -23.77
CA GLY A 15 -10.94 6.85 -24.79
C GLY A 15 -10.29 6.85 -26.18
N GLU A 16 -10.32 7.98 -26.87
CA GLU A 16 -9.70 8.19 -28.19
C GLU A 16 -8.26 8.73 -28.09
N ASP A 17 -7.79 9.04 -26.88
CA ASP A 17 -6.52 9.67 -26.65
C ASP A 17 -5.44 8.65 -26.23
N GLU A 18 -4.20 8.96 -26.62
CA GLU A 18 -3.01 8.20 -26.25
C GLU A 18 -2.14 8.99 -25.27
N TYR A 19 -1.57 8.27 -24.31
CA TYR A 19 -0.77 8.85 -23.24
C TYR A 19 0.54 8.09 -23.05
N LEU A 20 1.54 8.81 -22.59
CA LEU A 20 2.80 8.27 -22.15
C LEU A 20 2.99 8.52 -20.66
N PHE A 21 3.19 7.48 -19.88
CA PHE A 21 3.65 7.59 -18.51
C PHE A 21 5.16 7.35 -18.47
N HIS A 22 5.92 8.27 -17.86
CA HIS A 22 7.35 8.15 -17.68
C HIS A 22 7.68 7.75 -16.24
N GLY A 23 8.12 6.51 -16.06
CA GLY A 23 8.27 5.89 -14.74
C GLY A 23 9.34 6.47 -13.85
N LEU A 24 10.29 7.26 -14.38
CA LEU A 24 11.33 7.90 -13.57
C LEU A 24 10.89 9.24 -13.00
N THR A 25 10.16 10.04 -13.78
CA THR A 25 9.67 11.37 -13.35
C THR A 25 8.25 11.34 -12.79
N GLY A 26 7.47 10.29 -13.10
CA GLY A 26 6.04 10.22 -12.79
C GLY A 26 5.17 11.08 -13.73
N ASN A 27 5.75 11.68 -14.76
CA ASN A 27 5.01 12.51 -15.72
C ASN A 27 4.05 11.67 -16.56
N ILE A 28 2.86 12.22 -16.81
CA ILE A 28 1.87 11.67 -17.72
C ILE A 28 1.66 12.72 -18.82
N LEU A 29 1.95 12.34 -20.06
CA LEU A 29 1.81 13.20 -21.23
C LEU A 29 0.70 12.69 -22.11
N LYS A 30 -0.21 13.57 -22.51
CA LYS A 30 -1.13 13.34 -23.63
C LYS A 30 -0.35 13.53 -24.91
N LEU A 31 -0.42 12.57 -25.83
CA LEU A 31 0.35 12.61 -27.07
C LEU A 31 -0.45 13.32 -28.17
N ASP A 32 0.19 14.30 -28.80
CA ASP A 32 -0.25 14.81 -30.09
C ASP A 32 0.14 13.86 -31.23
N ASP A 33 -0.25 14.17 -32.46
CA ASP A 33 -0.01 13.28 -33.59
C ASP A 33 1.48 13.07 -33.89
N VAL A 34 2.34 14.09 -33.66
CA VAL A 34 3.78 14.01 -33.88
C VAL A 34 4.43 13.10 -32.83
N ALA A 35 4.06 13.27 -31.57
CA ALA A 35 4.55 12.43 -30.47
C ALA A 35 4.07 10.99 -30.58
N LYS A 36 2.82 10.75 -31.03
CA LYS A 36 2.30 9.41 -31.35
C LYS A 36 3.16 8.73 -32.40
N GLU A 37 3.47 9.41 -33.51
CA GLU A 37 4.33 8.86 -34.56
C GLU A 37 5.72 8.45 -34.01
N PHE A 38 6.30 9.25 -33.13
CA PHE A 38 7.58 8.91 -32.52
C PHE A 38 7.49 7.69 -31.59
N VAL A 39 6.49 7.65 -30.72
CA VAL A 39 6.28 6.53 -29.79
C VAL A 39 6.03 5.22 -30.56
N HIS A 40 5.22 5.25 -31.61
CA HIS A 40 4.96 4.10 -32.47
C HIS A 40 6.22 3.66 -33.21
N PHE A 41 6.97 4.61 -33.79
CA PHE A 41 8.26 4.32 -34.42
C PHE A 41 9.25 3.66 -33.43
N ALA A 42 9.35 4.19 -32.22
CA ALA A 42 10.22 3.64 -31.19
C ALA A 42 9.84 2.20 -30.79
N LYS A 43 8.54 1.92 -30.71
CA LYS A 43 8.02 0.58 -30.36
C LYS A 43 8.21 -0.44 -31.48
N GLU A 44 8.10 -0.02 -32.74
CA GLU A 44 8.18 -0.91 -33.89
C GLU A 44 9.62 -1.17 -34.35
N LEU A 45 10.46 -0.15 -34.34
CA LEU A 45 11.79 -0.16 -34.99
C LEU A 45 12.94 0.09 -34.01
N GLY A 46 12.66 0.45 -32.74
CA GLY A 46 13.68 0.63 -31.72
C GLY A 46 14.10 -0.69 -31.07
N ASP A 47 15.37 -0.77 -30.66
CA ASP A 47 15.84 -1.89 -29.84
C ASP A 47 15.29 -1.78 -28.43
N ARG A 48 14.54 -2.80 -28.02
CA ARG A 48 13.85 -2.81 -26.72
C ARG A 48 14.71 -3.38 -25.59
N THR A 49 14.78 -2.67 -24.47
CA THR A 49 15.36 -3.18 -23.21
C THR A 49 14.38 -2.91 -22.06
N GLY A 50 13.65 -3.94 -21.63
CA GLY A 50 12.56 -3.78 -20.67
C GLY A 50 11.47 -2.86 -21.23
N ASP A 51 11.15 -1.77 -20.50
CA ASP A 51 10.20 -0.73 -20.92
C ASP A 51 10.93 0.51 -21.50
N SER A 52 12.10 0.31 -22.07
CA SER A 52 12.86 1.36 -22.75
C SER A 52 13.14 0.98 -24.19
N PHE A 53 13.21 1.99 -25.08
CA PHE A 53 13.46 1.82 -26.50
C PHE A 53 14.66 2.65 -26.92
N HIS A 54 15.61 2.03 -27.61
CA HIS A 54 16.79 2.67 -28.18
C HIS A 54 16.51 3.00 -29.65
N VAL A 55 16.56 4.27 -30.01
CA VAL A 55 16.16 4.78 -31.31
C VAL A 55 17.33 5.52 -31.97
N ASP A 56 17.61 5.23 -33.23
CA ASP A 56 18.52 6.05 -34.05
C ASP A 56 17.78 7.35 -34.44
N ALA A 57 18.22 8.47 -33.87
CA ALA A 57 17.65 9.79 -34.12
C ALA A 57 17.68 10.18 -35.59
N SER A 58 18.78 9.85 -36.29
CA SER A 58 18.94 10.17 -37.72
C SER A 58 17.95 9.41 -38.58
N ARG A 59 17.71 8.14 -38.26
CA ARG A 59 16.73 7.30 -38.97
C ARG A 59 15.30 7.79 -38.70
N TYR A 60 15.00 8.24 -37.49
CA TYR A 60 13.67 8.81 -37.17
C TYR A 60 13.45 10.12 -37.91
N LEU A 61 14.43 11.03 -37.92
CA LEU A 61 14.29 12.36 -38.52
C LEU A 61 14.42 12.41 -40.05
N ASP A 62 14.82 11.29 -40.66
CA ASP A 62 15.01 11.24 -42.13
C ASP A 62 13.68 11.51 -42.87
N GLY A 63 13.66 12.58 -43.65
CA GLY A 63 12.48 13.02 -44.42
C GLY A 63 11.33 13.61 -43.60
N ARG A 64 11.45 13.80 -42.28
CA ARG A 64 10.42 14.39 -41.42
C ARG A 64 10.55 15.91 -41.33
N ALA A 65 9.41 16.57 -41.03
CA ALA A 65 9.31 18.02 -40.88
C ALA A 65 10.00 18.51 -39.57
N ALA A 66 10.15 19.83 -39.42
CA ALA A 66 10.87 20.43 -38.28
C ALA A 66 10.20 20.18 -36.91
N ASP A 67 8.88 20.07 -36.88
CA ASP A 67 8.08 19.81 -35.67
C ASP A 67 8.46 18.50 -34.96
N HIS A 68 8.92 17.48 -35.69
CA HIS A 68 9.44 16.26 -35.11
C HIS A 68 10.75 16.46 -34.34
N ARG A 69 11.57 17.43 -34.75
CA ARG A 69 12.80 17.80 -34.03
C ARG A 69 12.45 18.59 -32.77
N ASP A 70 11.55 19.55 -32.89
CA ASP A 70 11.09 20.38 -31.78
C ASP A 70 10.44 19.51 -30.69
N MET A 71 9.62 18.52 -31.06
CA MET A 71 9.05 17.53 -30.15
C MET A 71 10.14 16.70 -29.45
N LEU A 72 11.18 16.24 -30.18
CA LEU A 72 12.29 15.49 -29.55
C LEU A 72 13.06 16.37 -28.55
N GLU A 73 13.28 17.65 -28.86
CA GLU A 73 13.93 18.60 -27.93
C GLU A 73 13.08 18.80 -26.67
N GLU A 74 11.75 18.89 -26.79
CA GLU A 74 10.83 18.97 -25.67
C GLU A 74 10.88 17.70 -24.79
N LEU A 75 10.81 16.50 -25.40
CA LEU A 75 10.93 15.23 -24.67
C LEU A 75 12.31 15.08 -23.99
N MET A 76 13.37 15.65 -24.56
CA MET A 76 14.68 15.70 -23.92
C MET A 76 14.71 16.67 -22.73
N GLN A 77 14.05 17.82 -22.81
CA GLN A 77 13.92 18.75 -21.68
C GLN A 77 13.12 18.14 -20.52
N LEU A 78 12.15 17.30 -20.84
CA LEU A 78 11.37 16.54 -19.86
C LEU A 78 12.09 15.27 -19.35
N GLU A 79 13.32 15.02 -19.77
CA GLU A 79 14.13 13.84 -19.44
C GLU A 79 13.50 12.49 -19.83
N ILE A 80 12.50 12.49 -20.72
CA ILE A 80 11.80 11.30 -21.22
C ILE A 80 12.63 10.60 -22.30
N VAL A 81 13.25 11.41 -23.16
CA VAL A 81 14.21 10.98 -24.17
C VAL A 81 15.60 11.47 -23.79
N ASN A 82 16.59 10.61 -23.81
CA ASN A 82 17.95 10.97 -23.46
C ASN A 82 18.96 10.34 -24.43
N PRO A 83 20.13 10.98 -24.67
CA PRO A 83 21.24 10.32 -25.33
C PRO A 83 21.68 9.06 -24.59
N ALA A 84 21.98 7.99 -25.33
CA ALA A 84 22.46 6.75 -24.73
C ALA A 84 23.69 7.00 -23.84
N GLY A 85 23.67 6.48 -22.60
CA GLY A 85 24.74 6.65 -21.61
C GLY A 85 24.57 7.82 -20.62
N ARG A 86 23.53 8.66 -20.76
CA ARG A 86 23.27 9.79 -19.83
C ARG A 86 22.45 9.42 -18.58
N PHE A 87 22.06 8.16 -18.41
CA PHE A 87 21.29 7.76 -17.22
C PHE A 87 22.14 7.87 -15.96
N SER A 88 21.73 8.74 -15.06
CA SER A 88 22.22 8.74 -13.67
C SER A 88 21.54 7.59 -12.91
N ALA A 89 22.31 6.71 -12.33
CA ALA A 89 21.77 5.68 -11.45
C ALA A 89 21.03 6.34 -10.28
N THR A 90 19.82 5.86 -9.99
CA THR A 90 19.08 6.27 -8.79
C THR A 90 19.95 5.99 -7.55
N PRO A 91 20.02 6.91 -6.58
CA PRO A 91 20.74 6.65 -5.33
C PRO A 91 20.22 5.37 -4.67
N LEU A 92 21.12 4.47 -4.32
CA LEU A 92 20.78 3.25 -3.57
C LEU A 92 20.38 3.59 -2.11
N ALA A 93 20.33 2.60 -1.25
CA ALA A 93 19.95 2.76 0.15
C ALA A 93 20.64 3.93 0.86
N PRO A 94 19.98 4.58 1.81
CA PRO A 94 20.54 5.70 2.55
C PRO A 94 21.86 5.32 3.22
N LYS A 95 22.91 6.13 3.01
CA LYS A 95 24.23 5.87 3.62
C LYS A 95 24.25 6.13 5.13
N GLN A 96 23.37 7.00 5.62
CA GLN A 96 23.30 7.43 7.03
C GLN A 96 22.02 6.89 7.67
N THR A 97 21.95 5.57 7.87
CA THR A 97 20.79 4.93 8.50
C THR A 97 20.61 5.35 9.97
N GLU A 98 21.68 5.81 10.64
CA GLU A 98 21.64 6.33 12.00
C GLU A 98 20.70 7.52 12.17
N LYS A 99 20.47 8.27 11.08
CA LYS A 99 19.60 9.46 11.04
C LYS A 99 18.20 9.16 10.52
N LEU A 100 17.89 7.90 10.17
CA LEU A 100 16.54 7.54 9.76
C LEU A 100 15.61 7.52 10.97
N PRO A 101 14.59 8.38 11.01
CA PRO A 101 13.65 8.41 12.12
C PRO A 101 12.76 7.17 12.13
N VAL A 102 12.40 6.70 13.32
CA VAL A 102 11.29 5.77 13.48
C VAL A 102 9.99 6.57 13.53
N LYS A 103 9.18 6.47 12.47
CA LYS A 103 7.94 7.25 12.33
C LYS A 103 6.70 6.46 12.72
N THR A 104 6.77 5.14 12.52
CA THR A 104 5.64 4.24 12.76
C THR A 104 6.10 3.00 13.50
N LEU A 105 5.41 2.67 14.58
CA LEU A 105 5.62 1.46 15.34
C LEU A 105 4.32 0.66 15.44
N VAL A 106 4.36 -0.60 14.97
CA VAL A 106 3.23 -1.53 15.10
C VAL A 106 3.39 -2.32 16.37
N PHE A 107 2.49 -2.12 17.31
CA PHE A 107 2.48 -2.83 18.59
C PHE A 107 1.73 -4.16 18.43
N HIS A 108 2.43 -5.27 18.50
CA HIS A 108 1.81 -6.57 18.67
C HIS A 108 1.42 -6.76 20.13
N LEU A 109 0.17 -6.39 20.45
CA LEU A 109 -0.33 -6.42 21.82
C LEU A 109 -0.43 -7.84 22.37
N VAL A 110 -0.65 -8.80 21.48
CA VAL A 110 -0.87 -10.20 21.85
C VAL A 110 -0.62 -11.13 20.66
N ASN A 111 0.03 -12.26 20.91
CA ASN A 111 0.18 -13.37 19.98
C ASN A 111 -0.90 -14.43 20.28
N GLU A 112 -2.16 -14.05 20.15
CA GLU A 112 -3.33 -14.91 20.28
C GLU A 112 -4.53 -14.27 19.56
N CYS A 113 -5.38 -15.10 18.95
CA CYS A 113 -6.62 -14.66 18.32
C CYS A 113 -7.78 -15.59 18.73
N ASN A 114 -8.98 -15.02 18.82
CA ASN A 114 -10.22 -15.76 19.08
C ASN A 114 -10.94 -16.23 17.80
N LEU A 115 -10.38 -15.93 16.61
CA LEU A 115 -10.78 -16.49 15.33
C LEU A 115 -9.78 -17.56 14.85
N ARG A 116 -10.21 -18.36 13.84
CA ARG A 116 -9.38 -19.31 13.10
C ARG A 116 -9.58 -19.10 11.61
N CYS A 117 -9.18 -17.90 11.14
CA CYS A 117 -9.31 -17.56 9.73
C CYS A 117 -8.47 -18.51 8.88
N THR A 118 -9.07 -19.10 7.84
CA THR A 118 -8.43 -20.14 7.01
C THR A 118 -7.17 -19.66 6.29
N TYR A 119 -7.07 -18.37 6.00
CA TYR A 119 -5.96 -17.72 5.30
C TYR A 119 -5.07 -16.88 6.22
N CYS A 120 -5.08 -17.10 7.54
CA CYS A 120 -4.34 -16.26 8.46
C CYS A 120 -2.83 -16.50 8.37
N TYR A 121 -2.09 -15.54 7.86
CA TYR A 121 -0.62 -15.61 7.78
C TYR A 121 0.07 -15.72 9.16
N ALA A 122 -0.66 -15.38 10.23
CA ALA A 122 -0.19 -15.53 11.61
C ALA A 122 -0.57 -16.88 12.22
N GLY A 123 -1.05 -17.85 11.41
CA GLY A 123 -1.60 -19.12 11.90
C GLY A 123 -2.80 -18.88 12.83
N ASP A 124 -2.77 -19.41 14.03
CA ASP A 124 -3.80 -19.17 15.06
C ASP A 124 -3.69 -17.80 15.75
N GLY A 125 -2.95 -16.86 15.13
CA GLY A 125 -2.64 -15.54 15.70
C GLY A 125 -1.35 -15.56 16.55
N GLU A 126 -0.63 -16.67 16.54
CA GLU A 126 0.56 -16.91 17.37
C GLU A 126 1.87 -16.58 16.66
N TYR A 127 1.87 -16.34 15.34
CA TYR A 127 3.07 -16.03 14.53
C TYR A 127 4.18 -17.09 14.66
N GLY A 128 3.80 -18.37 14.86
CA GLY A 128 4.74 -19.46 15.08
C GLY A 128 5.47 -19.43 16.42
N ALA A 129 5.03 -18.60 17.36
CA ALA A 129 5.62 -18.44 18.70
C ALA A 129 4.61 -18.77 19.80
N PRO A 130 5.04 -19.02 21.03
CA PRO A 130 4.13 -19.21 22.16
C PRO A 130 3.23 -17.99 22.38
N LYS A 131 2.04 -18.20 22.92
CA LYS A 131 1.12 -17.14 23.32
C LYS A 131 1.80 -16.17 24.29
N LYS A 132 1.84 -14.91 23.90
CA LYS A 132 2.43 -13.82 24.69
C LYS A 132 1.49 -12.63 24.69
N TYR A 133 1.47 -11.92 25.80
CA TYR A 133 0.76 -10.67 25.98
C TYR A 133 1.77 -9.58 26.31
N MET A 134 1.72 -8.46 25.60
CA MET A 134 2.52 -7.29 25.92
C MET A 134 2.18 -6.80 27.31
N THR A 135 3.19 -6.48 28.10
CA THR A 135 3.02 -5.87 29.43
C THR A 135 2.96 -4.35 29.34
N MET A 136 2.48 -3.68 30.37
CA MET A 136 2.50 -2.21 30.44
C MET A 136 3.94 -1.68 30.43
N GLU A 137 4.86 -2.37 31.10
CA GLU A 137 6.28 -2.01 31.12
C GLU A 137 6.91 -2.07 29.72
N THR A 138 6.65 -3.15 28.96
CA THR A 138 7.10 -3.25 27.57
C THR A 138 6.47 -2.15 26.72
N ALA A 139 5.18 -1.86 26.91
CA ALA A 139 4.47 -0.80 26.20
C ALA A 139 5.06 0.59 26.48
N ASP A 140 5.34 0.91 27.74
CA ASP A 140 5.97 2.18 28.13
C ASP A 140 7.34 2.33 27.49
N ARG A 141 8.19 1.29 27.54
CA ARG A 141 9.51 1.33 26.91
C ARG A 141 9.43 1.46 25.39
N ALA A 142 8.44 0.81 24.73
CA ALA A 142 8.23 0.94 23.29
C ALA A 142 7.78 2.35 22.88
N ILE A 143 6.96 3.00 23.69
CA ILE A 143 6.55 4.40 23.48
C ILE A 143 7.77 5.33 23.65
N GLU A 144 8.55 5.16 24.71
CA GLU A 144 9.78 5.93 24.91
C GLU A 144 10.75 5.73 23.74
N PHE A 145 10.99 4.49 23.33
CA PHE A 145 11.81 4.18 22.15
C PHE A 145 11.32 4.92 20.89
N LEU A 146 10.01 4.95 20.62
CA LEU A 146 9.45 5.66 19.48
C LEU A 146 9.72 7.18 19.58
N MET A 147 9.50 7.80 20.75
CA MET A 147 9.75 9.22 20.95
C MET A 147 11.23 9.58 20.80
N GLU A 148 12.14 8.80 21.40
CA GLU A 148 13.59 8.98 21.33
C GLU A 148 14.13 8.87 19.90
N ASN A 149 13.59 7.94 19.09
CA ASN A 149 14.09 7.62 17.76
C ASN A 149 13.33 8.30 16.62
N SER A 150 12.28 9.08 16.89
CA SER A 150 11.57 9.85 15.88
C SER A 150 12.24 11.19 15.56
N PHE A 151 13.31 11.53 16.23
CA PHE A 151 14.14 12.72 16.03
C PHE A 151 13.30 14.01 15.85
N GLN A 152 13.46 14.70 14.71
CA GLN A 152 12.78 15.97 14.42
C GLN A 152 11.39 15.80 13.77
N GLU A 153 10.87 14.57 13.69
CA GLU A 153 9.52 14.37 13.15
C GLU A 153 8.48 15.06 14.06
N GLU A 154 7.58 15.81 13.45
CA GLU A 154 6.50 16.52 14.16
C GLU A 154 5.38 15.58 14.59
N SER A 155 5.29 14.40 13.97
CA SER A 155 4.29 13.41 14.29
C SER A 155 4.82 11.99 14.19
N VAL A 156 4.20 11.10 14.96
CA VAL A 156 4.46 9.64 14.94
C VAL A 156 3.15 8.87 14.85
N THR A 157 3.23 7.63 14.37
CA THR A 157 2.07 6.75 14.23
C THR A 157 2.25 5.49 15.06
N ILE A 158 1.26 5.17 15.88
CA ILE A 158 1.15 3.92 16.60
C ILE A 158 0.04 3.09 15.96
N VAL A 159 0.41 1.89 15.51
CA VAL A 159 -0.53 0.90 14.96
C VAL A 159 -0.78 -0.17 16.01
N LEU A 160 -2.02 -0.26 16.48
CA LEU A 160 -2.45 -1.26 17.46
C LEU A 160 -2.85 -2.53 16.71
N PHE A 161 -2.11 -3.61 16.95
CA PHE A 161 -2.17 -4.84 16.17
C PHE A 161 -1.92 -6.09 17.04
N GLY A 162 -1.83 -7.27 16.40
CA GLY A 162 -1.54 -8.56 17.04
C GLY A 162 -2.39 -9.66 16.42
N GLY A 163 -2.66 -10.74 17.15
CA GLY A 163 -3.68 -11.71 16.79
C GLY A 163 -5.06 -11.04 16.82
N GLU A 164 -5.57 -10.74 18.03
CA GLU A 164 -6.70 -9.82 18.21
C GLU A 164 -6.38 -8.81 19.32
N PRO A 165 -6.15 -7.54 19.00
CA PRO A 165 -5.68 -6.54 19.98
C PRO A 165 -6.61 -6.34 21.18
N PHE A 166 -7.91 -6.49 21.01
CA PHE A 166 -8.88 -6.36 22.11
C PHE A 166 -8.79 -7.46 23.18
N LEU A 167 -8.08 -8.55 22.93
CA LEU A 167 -7.75 -9.53 23.97
C LEU A 167 -6.83 -8.93 25.04
N ASN A 168 -6.03 -7.91 24.67
CA ASN A 168 -5.19 -7.17 25.63
C ASN A 168 -5.66 -5.73 25.81
N TRP A 169 -6.97 -5.55 26.03
CA TRP A 169 -7.61 -4.25 26.14
C TRP A 169 -6.95 -3.32 27.17
N LYS A 170 -6.56 -3.87 28.30
CA LYS A 170 -5.95 -3.09 29.38
C LYS A 170 -4.65 -2.39 28.92
N VAL A 171 -3.81 -3.12 28.20
CA VAL A 171 -2.54 -2.58 27.66
C VAL A 171 -2.80 -1.69 26.45
N LEU A 172 -3.77 -2.01 25.58
CA LEU A 172 -4.17 -1.15 24.48
C LEU A 172 -4.55 0.24 24.99
N LYS A 173 -5.43 0.30 26.01
CA LYS A 173 -5.86 1.55 26.63
C LYS A 173 -4.67 2.32 27.20
N HIS A 174 -3.79 1.64 27.93
CA HIS A 174 -2.58 2.22 28.52
C HIS A 174 -1.66 2.82 27.44
N ILE A 175 -1.40 2.10 26.33
CA ILE A 175 -0.59 2.60 25.22
C ILE A 175 -1.11 3.93 24.69
N VAL A 176 -2.41 4.02 24.42
CA VAL A 176 -3.00 5.23 23.84
C VAL A 176 -2.91 6.41 24.81
N GLU A 177 -3.30 6.21 26.07
CA GLU A 177 -3.27 7.25 27.11
C GLU A 177 -1.83 7.73 27.37
N ARG A 178 -0.88 6.79 27.49
CA ARG A 178 0.52 7.09 27.71
C ARG A 178 1.21 7.74 26.51
N ALA A 179 0.89 7.30 25.31
CA ALA A 179 1.46 7.89 24.10
C ALA A 179 1.00 9.33 23.86
N VAL A 180 -0.25 9.67 24.20
CA VAL A 180 -0.74 11.06 24.17
C VAL A 180 0.05 11.92 25.16
N GLU A 181 0.21 11.48 26.42
CA GLU A 181 1.01 12.18 27.42
C GLU A 181 2.47 12.40 26.96
N GLN A 182 3.10 11.37 26.43
CA GLN A 182 4.48 11.46 25.95
C GLN A 182 4.57 12.35 24.68
N GLY A 183 3.58 12.27 23.78
CA GLY A 183 3.50 13.16 22.62
C GLY A 183 3.48 14.65 23.04
N GLU A 184 2.65 15.02 24.03
CA GLU A 184 2.63 16.37 24.58
C GLU A 184 3.98 16.77 25.16
N LYS A 185 4.61 15.90 25.93
CA LYS A 185 5.93 16.14 26.55
C LYS A 185 7.03 16.35 25.52
N TRP A 186 7.00 15.61 24.40
CA TRP A 186 7.98 15.69 23.33
C TRP A 186 7.61 16.68 22.22
N GLY A 187 6.47 17.36 22.33
CA GLY A 187 5.96 18.28 21.31
C GLY A 187 5.60 17.60 20.00
N LYS A 188 5.16 16.34 20.05
CA LYS A 188 4.85 15.52 18.88
C LYS A 188 3.37 15.14 18.84
N LYS A 189 2.78 15.18 17.66
CA LYS A 189 1.43 14.65 17.43
C LYS A 189 1.48 13.13 17.29
N VAL A 190 0.64 12.42 18.04
CA VAL A 190 0.54 10.96 17.95
C VAL A 190 -0.72 10.59 17.18
N HIS A 191 -0.56 9.84 16.10
CA HIS A 191 -1.66 9.27 15.33
C HIS A 191 -1.82 7.79 15.69
N PHE A 192 -3.08 7.35 15.77
CA PHE A 192 -3.40 5.98 16.10
C PHE A 192 -4.18 5.30 14.98
N SER A 193 -3.85 4.04 14.73
CA SER A 193 -4.68 3.14 13.94
C SER A 193 -4.81 1.78 14.62
N LEU A 194 -5.92 1.11 14.37
CA LEU A 194 -6.26 -0.20 14.92
C LEU A 194 -6.75 -1.12 13.82
N THR A 195 -6.26 -2.36 13.82
CA THR A 195 -6.87 -3.44 13.04
C THR A 195 -7.44 -4.49 13.98
N THR A 196 -8.71 -4.83 13.81
CA THR A 196 -9.42 -5.81 14.65
C THR A 196 -10.31 -6.72 13.82
N ASN A 197 -10.57 -7.93 14.32
CA ASN A 197 -11.58 -8.82 13.75
C ASN A 197 -13.02 -8.41 14.10
N GLY A 198 -13.21 -7.42 14.95
CA GLY A 198 -14.51 -6.84 15.30
C GLY A 198 -15.39 -7.67 16.24
N THR A 199 -14.95 -8.83 16.75
CA THR A 199 -15.80 -9.70 17.56
C THR A 199 -15.91 -9.30 19.03
N LEU A 200 -14.92 -8.55 19.57
CA LEU A 200 -14.79 -8.28 21.00
C LEU A 200 -15.12 -6.82 21.40
N MET A 201 -15.63 -6.01 20.47
CA MET A 201 -15.89 -4.60 20.72
C MET A 201 -17.07 -4.38 21.69
N THR A 202 -16.81 -3.65 22.77
CA THR A 202 -17.82 -3.17 23.73
C THR A 202 -18.13 -1.69 23.50
N THR A 203 -19.22 -1.20 24.08
CA THR A 203 -19.57 0.24 24.01
C THR A 203 -18.47 1.14 24.59
N GLU A 204 -17.83 0.74 25.71
CA GLU A 204 -16.71 1.46 26.30
C GLU A 204 -15.54 1.58 25.32
N GLN A 205 -15.19 0.47 24.66
CA GLN A 205 -14.11 0.43 23.67
C GLN A 205 -14.41 1.33 22.47
N MET A 206 -15.65 1.31 21.96
CA MET A 206 -16.07 2.17 20.83
C MET A 206 -16.01 3.66 21.20
N GLN A 207 -16.44 4.02 22.43
CA GLN A 207 -16.32 5.38 22.94
C GLN A 207 -14.87 5.81 23.11
N PHE A 208 -13.99 4.90 23.51
CA PHE A 208 -12.56 5.14 23.61
C PHE A 208 -11.92 5.39 22.24
N LEU A 209 -12.25 4.58 21.22
CA LEU A 209 -11.81 4.81 19.85
C LEU A 209 -12.25 6.20 19.35
N HIS A 210 -13.50 6.58 19.66
CA HIS A 210 -14.02 7.91 19.32
C HIS A 210 -13.26 9.03 20.02
N LYS A 211 -13.03 8.92 21.33
CA LYS A 211 -12.36 9.93 22.15
C LYS A 211 -10.94 10.22 21.63
N TYR A 212 -10.20 9.19 21.25
CA TYR A 212 -8.80 9.31 20.83
C TYR A 212 -8.63 9.33 19.31
N GLN A 213 -9.72 9.46 18.54
CA GLN A 213 -9.71 9.57 17.09
C GLN A 213 -8.92 8.44 16.40
N ILE A 214 -9.10 7.20 16.88
CA ILE A 214 -8.34 6.04 16.42
C ILE A 214 -8.91 5.55 15.07
N GLY A 215 -8.16 5.71 13.98
CA GLY A 215 -8.53 5.13 12.68
C GLY A 215 -8.69 3.62 12.82
N THR A 216 -9.87 3.09 12.48
CA THR A 216 -10.20 1.69 12.76
C THR A 216 -10.46 0.92 11.47
N SER A 217 -9.71 -0.19 11.27
CA SER A 217 -9.95 -1.16 10.22
C SER A 217 -10.54 -2.43 10.82
N VAL A 218 -11.76 -2.78 10.41
CA VAL A 218 -12.40 -4.04 10.82
C VAL A 218 -12.24 -5.05 9.70
N SER A 219 -11.73 -6.24 10.02
CA SER A 219 -11.58 -7.32 9.05
C SER A 219 -12.93 -7.97 8.76
N MET A 220 -13.51 -7.73 7.58
CA MET A 220 -14.80 -8.30 7.17
C MET A 220 -14.83 -8.59 5.67
N ASP A 221 -15.10 -9.83 5.27
CA ASP A 221 -14.91 -10.33 3.90
C ASP A 221 -16.15 -10.24 2.99
N GLY A 222 -17.04 -9.28 3.23
CA GLY A 222 -18.24 -9.10 2.39
C GLY A 222 -19.50 -9.63 3.03
N THR A 223 -20.32 -10.39 2.25
CA THR A 223 -21.57 -10.95 2.74
C THR A 223 -21.35 -12.03 3.80
N ARG A 224 -22.43 -12.44 4.48
CA ARG A 224 -22.35 -13.49 5.51
C ARG A 224 -21.69 -14.77 4.99
N VAL A 225 -22.04 -15.16 3.77
CA VAL A 225 -21.54 -16.41 3.17
C VAL A 225 -20.03 -16.30 2.94
N ALA A 226 -19.57 -15.20 2.36
CA ALA A 226 -18.15 -14.97 2.10
C ALA A 226 -17.35 -14.85 3.41
N HIS A 227 -17.88 -14.13 4.39
CA HIS A 227 -17.20 -13.92 5.67
C HIS A 227 -17.11 -15.23 6.49
N ASP A 228 -18.22 -15.92 6.72
CA ASP A 228 -18.25 -17.12 7.57
C ASP A 228 -17.50 -18.31 6.95
N LYS A 229 -17.34 -18.33 5.62
CA LYS A 229 -16.51 -19.32 4.91
C LYS A 229 -15.06 -19.31 5.42
N ASN A 230 -14.50 -18.12 5.64
CA ASN A 230 -13.06 -17.96 5.88
C ASN A 230 -12.70 -17.44 7.27
N ARG A 231 -13.68 -16.93 8.05
CA ARG A 231 -13.44 -16.31 9.38
C ARG A 231 -14.24 -16.95 10.50
N PRO A 232 -14.12 -18.28 10.72
CA PRO A 232 -14.80 -18.91 11.84
C PRO A 232 -14.20 -18.47 13.19
N MET A 233 -15.04 -18.49 14.23
CA MET A 233 -14.61 -18.45 15.63
C MET A 233 -13.72 -19.67 15.93
N ALA A 234 -12.88 -19.58 16.98
CA ALA A 234 -12.07 -20.71 17.42
C ALA A 234 -12.90 -22.00 17.73
N GLY A 235 -14.17 -21.85 18.04
CA GLY A 235 -15.12 -22.96 18.22
C GLY A 235 -15.82 -23.42 16.93
N GLY A 236 -15.41 -22.94 15.74
CA GLY A 236 -15.95 -23.37 14.43
C GLY A 236 -17.23 -22.67 13.99
N GLN A 237 -17.87 -21.84 14.83
CA GLN A 237 -19.08 -21.11 14.46
C GLN A 237 -18.71 -19.89 13.56
N GLY A 238 -19.65 -19.47 12.68
CA GLY A 238 -19.51 -18.24 11.93
C GLY A 238 -19.39 -17.00 12.83
N SER A 239 -18.60 -16.02 12.43
CA SER A 239 -18.38 -14.79 13.20
C SER A 239 -19.17 -13.59 12.67
N TYR A 240 -19.75 -13.69 11.46
CA TYR A 240 -20.41 -12.59 10.76
C TYR A 240 -21.45 -11.85 11.60
N GLU A 241 -22.39 -12.55 12.23
CA GLU A 241 -23.49 -11.94 12.99
C GLU A 241 -22.95 -11.05 14.12
N ARG A 242 -21.92 -11.53 14.83
CA ARG A 242 -21.29 -10.79 15.92
C ARG A 242 -20.56 -9.57 15.38
N VAL A 243 -19.75 -9.73 14.34
CA VAL A 243 -19.00 -8.64 13.70
C VAL A 243 -19.97 -7.60 13.14
N SER A 244 -20.99 -8.01 12.39
CA SER A 244 -21.99 -7.12 11.79
C SER A 244 -22.74 -6.28 12.84
N LYS A 245 -23.12 -6.88 13.96
CA LYS A 245 -23.74 -6.17 15.09
C LYS A 245 -22.79 -5.13 15.68
N ASN A 246 -21.55 -5.52 15.93
CA ASN A 246 -20.54 -4.63 16.52
C ASN A 246 -20.17 -3.49 15.56
N VAL A 247 -20.05 -3.75 14.26
CA VAL A 247 -19.79 -2.73 13.22
C VAL A 247 -20.93 -1.70 13.20
N ALA A 248 -22.18 -2.11 13.23
CA ALA A 248 -23.32 -1.18 13.28
C ALA A 248 -23.24 -0.23 14.50
N GLN A 249 -22.87 -0.74 15.67
CA GLN A 249 -22.66 0.07 16.88
C GLN A 249 -21.42 0.95 16.77
N LEU A 250 -20.30 0.41 16.23
CA LEU A 250 -19.06 1.15 16.04
C LEU A 250 -19.28 2.38 15.13
N VAL A 251 -19.86 2.16 13.96
CA VAL A 251 -20.13 3.23 12.99
C VAL A 251 -21.11 4.27 13.56
N ALA A 252 -22.07 3.86 14.40
CA ALA A 252 -22.95 4.81 15.07
C ALA A 252 -22.24 5.65 16.15
N THR A 253 -21.27 5.07 16.85
CA THR A 253 -20.57 5.68 17.99
C THR A 253 -19.31 6.45 17.60
N HIS A 254 -18.49 5.87 16.73
CA HIS A 254 -17.18 6.39 16.35
C HIS A 254 -17.26 7.28 15.11
N LYS A 255 -17.39 8.59 15.31
CA LYS A 255 -17.52 9.61 14.24
C LYS A 255 -16.28 10.48 14.05
N SER A 256 -15.26 10.33 14.90
CA SER A 256 -14.09 11.20 14.92
C SER A 256 -12.97 10.78 13.97
N ALA A 257 -13.02 9.55 13.45
CA ALA A 257 -12.08 9.04 12.46
C ALA A 257 -12.78 8.02 11.54
N PRO A 258 -12.23 7.75 10.34
CA PRO A 258 -12.80 6.78 9.42
C PRO A 258 -12.81 5.36 10.00
N VAL A 259 -13.88 4.62 9.71
CA VAL A 259 -13.97 3.18 9.94
C VAL A 259 -13.93 2.50 8.57
N GLY A 260 -12.82 1.86 8.27
CA GLY A 260 -12.62 1.10 7.03
C GLY A 260 -12.74 -0.40 7.25
N THR A 261 -12.76 -1.14 6.15
CA THR A 261 -12.69 -2.60 6.19
C THR A 261 -11.71 -3.16 5.19
N ARG A 262 -11.09 -4.28 5.56
CA ARG A 262 -10.23 -5.06 4.67
C ARG A 262 -10.86 -6.40 4.38
N VAL A 263 -11.06 -6.68 3.09
CA VAL A 263 -11.52 -7.96 2.54
C VAL A 263 -10.30 -8.75 2.09
N THR A 264 -10.16 -9.98 2.56
CA THR A 264 -9.17 -10.91 2.00
C THR A 264 -9.82 -11.71 0.88
N VAL A 265 -9.28 -11.60 -0.32
CA VAL A 265 -9.77 -12.27 -1.53
C VAL A 265 -9.03 -13.59 -1.66
N ALA A 266 -9.74 -14.70 -1.42
CA ALA A 266 -9.25 -16.07 -1.58
C ALA A 266 -10.02 -16.78 -2.70
N LYS A 267 -9.52 -17.92 -3.16
CA LYS A 267 -10.13 -18.71 -4.23
C LYS A 267 -11.64 -18.92 -4.03
N GLY A 268 -12.40 -18.74 -5.10
CA GLY A 268 -13.86 -18.79 -5.06
C GLY A 268 -14.49 -17.61 -4.31
N PHE A 269 -13.89 -16.44 -4.40
CA PHE A 269 -14.42 -15.18 -3.86
C PHE A 269 -15.75 -14.79 -4.52
N GLU A 270 -16.59 -14.08 -3.79
CA GLU A 270 -17.83 -13.52 -4.33
C GLU A 270 -17.56 -12.29 -5.23
N LYS A 271 -18.58 -11.89 -5.99
CA LYS A 271 -18.49 -10.69 -6.83
C LYS A 271 -18.12 -9.48 -5.96
N LEU A 272 -17.02 -8.77 -6.30
CA LEU A 272 -16.49 -7.66 -5.50
C LEU A 272 -17.49 -6.50 -5.38
N GLU A 273 -18.28 -6.25 -6.41
CA GLU A 273 -19.36 -5.27 -6.38
C GLU A 273 -20.39 -5.60 -5.28
N THR A 274 -20.73 -6.87 -5.12
CA THR A 274 -21.63 -7.33 -4.06
C THR A 274 -21.02 -7.10 -2.68
N SER A 275 -19.75 -7.48 -2.50
CA SER A 275 -19.02 -7.24 -1.26
C SER A 275 -18.89 -5.74 -0.95
N LEU A 276 -18.51 -4.92 -1.96
CA LEU A 276 -18.36 -3.47 -1.80
C LEU A 276 -19.69 -2.84 -1.36
N ALA A 277 -20.76 -3.07 -2.12
CA ALA A 277 -22.09 -2.51 -1.84
C ALA A 277 -22.59 -2.94 -0.45
N HIS A 278 -22.42 -4.23 -0.13
CA HIS A 278 -22.81 -4.78 1.17
C HIS A 278 -22.07 -4.09 2.32
N LEU A 279 -20.75 -3.96 2.22
CA LEU A 279 -19.93 -3.37 3.28
C LEU A 279 -20.17 -1.86 3.42
N LEU A 280 -20.30 -1.13 2.33
CA LEU A 280 -20.67 0.29 2.38
C LEU A 280 -22.06 0.49 3.00
N SER A 281 -23.03 -0.41 2.73
CA SER A 281 -24.35 -0.38 3.38
C SER A 281 -24.31 -0.61 4.90
N LYS A 282 -23.21 -1.19 5.44
CA LYS A 282 -22.95 -1.30 6.88
C LYS A 282 -22.40 0.00 7.50
N GLY A 283 -22.09 1.00 6.65
CA GLY A 283 -21.57 2.29 7.07
C GLY A 283 -20.03 2.38 7.11
N PHE A 284 -19.32 1.43 6.53
CA PHE A 284 -17.88 1.60 6.33
C PHE A 284 -17.60 2.76 5.38
N TYR A 285 -16.61 3.56 5.72
CA TYR A 285 -16.16 4.68 4.89
C TYR A 285 -15.49 4.20 3.60
N GLU A 286 -14.71 3.11 3.72
CA GLU A 286 -13.98 2.52 2.60
C GLU A 286 -13.78 1.02 2.76
N VAL A 287 -13.62 0.36 1.61
CA VAL A 287 -13.37 -1.07 1.49
C VAL A 287 -12.12 -1.31 0.68
N GLY A 288 -11.16 -2.05 1.24
CA GLY A 288 -9.95 -2.48 0.54
C GLY A 288 -9.94 -3.98 0.32
N PHE A 289 -9.69 -4.40 -0.90
CA PHE A 289 -9.54 -5.81 -1.29
C PHE A 289 -8.07 -6.19 -1.36
N ALA A 290 -7.68 -7.26 -0.71
CA ALA A 290 -6.32 -7.78 -0.73
C ALA A 290 -6.31 -9.25 -1.14
N PRO A 291 -5.62 -9.62 -2.23
CA PRO A 291 -5.38 -11.02 -2.55
C PRO A 291 -4.74 -11.74 -1.37
N VAL A 292 -5.14 -12.99 -1.18
CA VAL A 292 -4.57 -13.85 -0.15
C VAL A 292 -3.08 -14.12 -0.43
N THR A 293 -2.26 -14.12 0.63
CA THR A 293 -0.83 -14.46 0.52
C THR A 293 -0.61 -15.97 0.52
N GLU A 294 -1.56 -16.72 1.06
CA GLU A 294 -1.51 -18.18 1.22
C GLU A 294 -1.17 -18.89 -0.10
N THR A 295 -0.38 -19.94 0.00
CA THR A 295 0.05 -20.78 -1.14
C THR A 295 -0.68 -22.11 -1.22
N ASP A 296 -1.51 -22.45 -0.22
CA ASP A 296 -2.38 -23.60 -0.26
C ASP A 296 -3.31 -23.54 -1.46
N GLN A 297 -3.42 -24.66 -2.22
CA GLN A 297 -4.18 -24.73 -3.47
C GLN A 297 -5.68 -24.46 -3.31
N ASP A 298 -6.24 -24.66 -2.12
CA ASP A 298 -7.65 -24.42 -1.84
C ASP A 298 -7.95 -22.93 -1.58
N LEU A 299 -6.94 -22.13 -1.27
CA LEU A 299 -7.06 -20.71 -0.94
C LEU A 299 -6.36 -19.78 -1.93
N ALA A 300 -5.23 -20.23 -2.48
CA ALA A 300 -4.39 -19.44 -3.37
C ALA A 300 -5.13 -19.06 -4.67
N LEU A 301 -4.92 -17.82 -5.12
CA LEU A 301 -5.41 -17.36 -6.41
C LEU A 301 -4.47 -17.83 -7.52
N GLY A 302 -5.01 -18.58 -8.47
CA GLY A 302 -4.34 -18.94 -9.72
C GLY A 302 -4.44 -17.78 -10.74
N ILE A 303 -3.87 -18.01 -11.93
CA ILE A 303 -3.88 -17.01 -13.01
C ILE A 303 -5.31 -16.63 -13.43
N GLU A 304 -6.20 -17.62 -13.53
CA GLU A 304 -7.61 -17.38 -13.89
C GLU A 304 -8.34 -16.54 -12.83
N ASP A 305 -8.11 -16.82 -11.54
CA ASP A 305 -8.67 -16.05 -10.43
C ASP A 305 -8.14 -14.60 -10.44
N LEU A 306 -6.85 -14.41 -10.72
CA LEU A 306 -6.23 -13.07 -10.83
C LEU A 306 -6.77 -12.29 -12.02
N ASN A 307 -7.00 -12.93 -13.16
CA ASN A 307 -7.61 -12.29 -14.32
C ASN A 307 -9.06 -11.88 -14.04
N GLU A 308 -9.82 -12.75 -13.37
CA GLU A 308 -11.19 -12.43 -12.94
C GLU A 308 -11.21 -11.28 -11.91
N LEU A 309 -10.30 -11.29 -10.95
CA LEU A 309 -10.14 -10.20 -9.99
C LEU A 309 -9.83 -8.87 -10.69
N LEU A 310 -8.93 -8.88 -11.68
CA LEU A 310 -8.58 -7.70 -12.45
C LEU A 310 -9.76 -7.18 -13.28
N ARG A 311 -10.52 -8.08 -13.89
CA ARG A 311 -11.75 -7.72 -14.63
C ARG A 311 -12.75 -7.01 -13.71
N GLN A 312 -12.97 -7.54 -12.51
CA GLN A 312 -13.86 -6.92 -11.53
C GLN A 312 -13.30 -5.59 -10.99
N PHE A 313 -11.99 -5.47 -10.84
CA PHE A 313 -11.34 -4.20 -10.47
C PHE A 313 -11.56 -3.14 -11.55
N ARG A 314 -11.51 -3.52 -12.83
CA ARG A 314 -11.82 -2.61 -13.96
C ARG A 314 -13.28 -2.14 -13.91
N GLU A 315 -14.23 -3.04 -13.69
CA GLU A 315 -15.65 -2.68 -13.56
C GLU A 315 -15.90 -1.71 -12.39
N LEU A 316 -15.28 -1.96 -11.24
CA LEU A 316 -15.36 -1.05 -10.09
C LEU A 316 -14.67 0.30 -10.37
N SER A 317 -13.60 0.30 -11.17
CA SER A 317 -12.89 1.51 -11.55
C SER A 317 -13.73 2.41 -12.49
N ASP A 318 -14.48 1.83 -13.43
CA ASP A 318 -15.40 2.59 -14.28
C ASP A 318 -16.50 3.25 -13.44
N ARG A 319 -17.09 2.52 -12.51
CA ARG A 319 -18.06 3.10 -11.56
C ARG A 319 -17.43 4.19 -10.68
N TYR A 320 -16.19 3.99 -10.27
CA TYR A 320 -15.47 5.02 -9.50
C TYR A 320 -15.35 6.33 -10.26
N VAL A 321 -15.04 6.27 -11.57
CA VAL A 321 -15.01 7.46 -12.44
C VAL A 321 -16.37 8.15 -12.48
N GLU A 322 -17.46 7.39 -12.66
CA GLU A 322 -18.82 7.97 -12.67
C GLU A 322 -19.14 8.72 -11.38
N HIS A 323 -18.74 8.17 -10.22
CA HIS A 323 -18.89 8.84 -8.92
C HIS A 323 -17.98 10.06 -8.80
N ALA A 324 -16.71 9.92 -9.15
CA ALA A 324 -15.73 10.99 -9.08
C ALA A 324 -16.12 12.21 -9.93
N LEU A 325 -16.67 12.00 -11.13
CA LEU A 325 -17.17 13.07 -11.98
C LEU A 325 -18.37 13.84 -11.36
N ARG A 326 -19.11 13.22 -10.45
CA ARG A 326 -20.15 13.86 -9.65
C ARG A 326 -19.64 14.38 -8.29
N ASN A 327 -18.33 14.34 -8.06
CA ASN A 327 -17.68 14.67 -6.78
C ASN A 327 -18.13 13.78 -5.61
N GLU A 328 -18.42 12.52 -5.89
CA GLU A 328 -18.85 11.51 -4.91
C GLU A 328 -17.72 10.50 -4.68
N TYR A 329 -17.47 10.13 -3.43
CA TYR A 329 -16.49 9.11 -3.06
C TYR A 329 -17.13 7.72 -3.02
N LEU A 330 -16.71 6.80 -3.91
CA LEU A 330 -17.26 5.45 -3.96
C LEU A 330 -16.82 4.53 -2.81
N GLY A 331 -15.72 4.85 -2.12
CA GLY A 331 -15.20 4.01 -1.03
C GLY A 331 -14.37 2.79 -1.47
N PHE A 332 -13.96 2.70 -2.72
CA PHE A 332 -13.05 1.66 -3.21
C PHE A 332 -11.59 2.08 -2.99
N SER A 333 -11.03 1.73 -1.82
CA SER A 333 -9.73 2.26 -1.36
C SER A 333 -8.54 1.79 -2.20
N ASN A 334 -8.60 0.64 -2.86
CA ASN A 334 -7.53 0.19 -3.75
C ASN A 334 -7.24 1.21 -4.85
N LEU A 335 -8.29 1.69 -5.52
CA LEU A 335 -8.13 2.68 -6.58
C LEU A 335 -7.76 4.06 -6.02
N THR A 336 -8.42 4.46 -4.92
CA THR A 336 -8.12 5.73 -4.23
C THR A 336 -6.64 5.85 -3.91
N ASN A 337 -5.99 4.78 -3.43
CA ASN A 337 -4.57 4.79 -3.09
C ASN A 337 -3.69 4.96 -4.34
N VAL A 338 -4.00 4.30 -5.44
CA VAL A 338 -3.27 4.47 -6.72
C VAL A 338 -3.41 5.91 -7.22
N LEU A 339 -4.64 6.46 -7.21
CA LEU A 339 -4.88 7.84 -7.65
C LEU A 339 -4.14 8.87 -6.79
N LYS A 340 -4.10 8.68 -5.47
CA LYS A 340 -3.33 9.53 -4.55
C LYS A 340 -1.83 9.48 -4.87
N GLU A 341 -1.27 8.31 -5.07
CA GLU A 341 0.15 8.16 -5.40
C GLU A 341 0.49 8.84 -6.73
N LEU A 342 -0.34 8.67 -7.76
CA LEU A 342 -0.17 9.33 -9.05
C LEU A 342 -0.30 10.86 -8.93
N HIS A 343 -1.31 11.36 -8.21
CA HIS A 343 -1.57 12.79 -8.06
C HIS A 343 -0.49 13.52 -7.26
N MET A 344 0.08 12.86 -6.26
CA MET A 344 1.18 13.41 -5.46
C MET A 344 2.56 13.23 -6.11
N GLY A 345 2.65 12.62 -7.29
CA GLY A 345 3.92 12.32 -7.94
C GLY A 345 4.82 11.42 -7.10
N THR A 346 4.22 10.44 -6.39
CA THR A 346 4.97 9.59 -5.47
C THR A 346 5.96 8.71 -6.23
N ASN A 347 7.26 8.82 -5.87
CA ASN A 347 8.34 8.03 -6.43
C ASN A 347 8.98 7.20 -5.30
N LYS A 348 8.74 5.89 -5.30
CA LYS A 348 9.16 4.98 -4.23
C LYS A 348 10.30 4.08 -4.69
N ALA A 349 11.38 4.03 -3.93
CA ALA A 349 12.45 3.06 -4.09
C ALA A 349 12.18 1.75 -3.33
N TYR A 350 11.24 1.77 -2.39
CA TYR A 350 10.88 0.66 -1.50
C TYR A 350 9.38 0.41 -1.54
N GLY A 351 8.96 -0.86 -1.49
CA GLY A 351 7.55 -1.27 -1.58
C GLY A 351 6.66 -0.72 -0.45
N CYS A 352 7.24 -0.48 0.72
CA CYS A 352 6.57 0.14 1.86
C CYS A 352 7.61 0.76 2.80
N GLY A 353 7.16 1.32 3.94
CA GLY A 353 8.04 1.93 4.94
C GLY A 353 8.83 0.95 5.81
N ALA A 354 8.69 -0.37 5.63
CA ALA A 354 9.38 -1.39 6.42
C ALA A 354 10.90 -1.22 6.34
N GLY A 355 11.54 -1.13 7.49
CA GLY A 355 12.98 -0.87 7.61
C GLY A 355 13.42 0.59 7.40
N LEU A 356 12.62 1.45 6.76
CA LEU A 356 12.93 2.87 6.60
C LEU A 356 12.61 3.69 7.86
N GLY A 357 11.44 3.50 8.41
CA GLY A 357 10.96 4.21 9.59
C GLY A 357 9.73 3.54 10.19
N PHE A 358 9.39 2.38 9.67
CA PHE A 358 8.29 1.54 10.10
C PHE A 358 8.86 0.21 10.62
N PHE A 359 8.55 -0.14 11.87
CA PHE A 359 8.92 -1.40 12.51
C PHE A 359 7.72 -1.99 13.26
N ALA A 360 7.78 -3.29 13.53
CA ALA A 360 6.87 -3.94 14.47
C ALA A 360 7.61 -4.21 15.79
N VAL A 361 6.91 -4.11 16.90
CA VAL A 361 7.38 -4.49 18.23
C VAL A 361 6.57 -5.66 18.75
N SER A 362 7.26 -6.75 19.08
CA SER A 362 6.65 -7.94 19.67
C SER A 362 6.25 -7.74 21.13
N PRO A 363 5.45 -8.64 21.73
CA PRO A 363 5.02 -8.52 23.12
C PRO A 363 6.18 -8.46 24.15
N ASP A 364 7.36 -8.95 23.81
CA ASP A 364 8.57 -8.94 24.64
C ASP A 364 9.59 -7.86 24.25
N GLY A 365 9.24 -6.98 23.29
CA GLY A 365 10.05 -5.81 22.95
C GLY A 365 11.02 -6.01 21.80
N GLY A 366 11.04 -7.17 21.13
CA GLY A 366 11.79 -7.39 19.89
C GLY A 366 11.29 -6.47 18.77
N LEU A 367 12.20 -5.86 18.00
CA LEU A 367 11.88 -5.08 16.82
C LEU A 367 12.02 -5.95 15.57
N PHE A 368 10.99 -5.95 14.73
CA PHE A 368 10.94 -6.71 13.48
C PHE A 368 10.71 -5.81 12.27
N LEU A 369 11.15 -6.26 11.09
CA LEU A 369 11.06 -5.50 9.84
C LEU A 369 9.63 -4.98 9.56
N CYS A 370 8.62 -5.82 9.76
CA CYS A 370 7.21 -5.42 9.72
C CYS A 370 6.34 -6.37 10.55
N HIS A 371 5.05 -6.05 10.70
CA HIS A 371 4.09 -6.84 11.48
C HIS A 371 3.87 -8.28 10.95
N ARG A 372 4.11 -8.52 9.65
CA ARG A 372 3.99 -9.87 9.07
C ARG A 372 5.17 -10.78 9.42
N PHE A 373 6.33 -10.19 9.70
CA PHE A 373 7.55 -10.89 10.12
C PHE A 373 7.73 -10.94 11.64
N ASN A 374 6.69 -10.59 12.41
CA ASN A 374 6.75 -10.68 13.86
C ASN A 374 7.16 -12.08 14.33
N GLU A 375 8.02 -12.17 15.34
CA GLU A 375 8.62 -13.40 15.90
C GLU A 375 9.53 -14.19 14.92
N ASN A 376 9.79 -13.71 13.72
CA ASN A 376 10.74 -14.33 12.80
C ASN A 376 12.15 -13.70 13.00
N GLU A 377 13.06 -14.44 13.65
CA GLU A 377 14.38 -13.97 14.01
C GLU A 377 15.26 -13.57 12.81
N GLN A 378 15.02 -14.12 11.62
CA GLN A 378 15.69 -13.67 10.40
C GLN A 378 15.45 -12.19 10.14
N PHE A 379 14.24 -11.69 10.44
CA PHE A 379 13.80 -10.32 10.20
C PHE A 379 13.76 -9.45 11.46
N ARG A 380 14.39 -9.93 12.54
CA ARG A 380 14.59 -9.12 13.75
C ARG A 380 15.56 -7.98 13.45
N MET A 381 15.17 -6.76 13.80
CA MET A 381 15.90 -5.52 13.52
C MET A 381 16.50 -4.87 14.77
N GLY A 382 16.56 -5.61 15.87
CA GLY A 382 16.98 -5.15 17.18
C GLY A 382 15.90 -5.33 18.24
N ASP A 383 15.88 -4.47 19.25
CA ASP A 383 14.86 -4.43 20.29
C ASP A 383 14.69 -3.02 20.87
N ILE A 384 13.63 -2.80 21.65
CA ILE A 384 13.32 -1.48 22.21
C ILE A 384 14.32 -1.03 23.29
N TYR A 385 15.16 -1.91 23.82
CA TYR A 385 16.14 -1.62 24.87
C TYR A 385 17.49 -1.23 24.29
N SER A 386 17.98 -1.98 23.31
CA SER A 386 19.27 -1.75 22.63
C SER A 386 19.15 -0.89 21.37
N GLY A 387 17.95 -0.72 20.87
CA GLY A 387 17.67 0.07 19.66
C GLY A 387 17.68 -0.74 18.36
N VAL A 388 17.59 -0.03 17.23
CA VAL A 388 17.63 -0.63 15.88
C VAL A 388 19.08 -1.05 15.58
N ASP A 389 19.29 -2.27 15.12
CA ASP A 389 20.55 -2.69 14.49
C ASP A 389 20.74 -1.97 13.16
N ARG A 390 21.46 -0.86 13.21
CA ARG A 390 21.66 0.04 12.06
C ARG A 390 22.50 -0.58 10.94
N ASN A 391 23.36 -1.55 11.26
CA ASN A 391 24.12 -2.27 10.24
C ASN A 391 23.22 -3.22 9.46
N LYS A 392 22.41 -4.00 10.17
CA LYS A 392 21.39 -4.86 9.54
C LYS A 392 20.37 -4.04 8.76
N GLN A 393 19.94 -2.90 9.30
CA GLN A 393 19.02 -1.98 8.59
C GLN A 393 19.64 -1.50 7.28
N ARG A 394 20.88 -1.06 7.27
CA ARG A 394 21.57 -0.60 6.06
C ARG A 394 21.68 -1.71 5.01
N GLN A 395 22.10 -2.90 5.44
CA GLN A 395 22.18 -4.05 4.56
C GLN A 395 20.83 -4.39 3.94
N MET A 396 19.78 -4.49 4.75
CA MET A 396 18.44 -4.81 4.25
C MET A 396 17.90 -3.74 3.31
N LEU A 397 18.11 -2.46 3.59
CA LEU A 397 17.67 -1.39 2.70
C LEU A 397 18.43 -1.41 1.37
N ASP A 398 19.73 -1.75 1.36
CA ASP A 398 20.45 -1.94 0.10
C ASP A 398 19.87 -3.12 -0.71
N GLU A 399 19.58 -4.23 -0.05
CA GLU A 399 19.01 -5.44 -0.68
C GLU A 399 17.57 -5.23 -1.18
N LEU A 400 16.76 -4.43 -0.48
CA LEU A 400 15.35 -4.20 -0.77
C LEU A 400 15.09 -3.11 -1.79
N HIS A 401 16.11 -2.31 -2.14
CA HIS A 401 15.96 -1.23 -3.12
C HIS A 401 15.46 -1.77 -4.47
N VAL A 402 14.51 -1.09 -5.10
CA VAL A 402 13.84 -1.58 -6.32
C VAL A 402 14.83 -1.82 -7.47
N ASP A 403 15.88 -1.01 -7.59
CA ASP A 403 16.90 -1.17 -8.63
C ASP A 403 17.84 -2.38 -8.41
N ARG A 404 17.81 -2.98 -7.22
CA ARG A 404 18.50 -4.25 -6.94
C ARG A 404 17.71 -5.47 -7.40
N LYS A 405 16.43 -5.29 -7.69
CA LYS A 405 15.55 -6.35 -8.16
C LYS A 405 15.64 -6.46 -9.68
N GLU A 406 16.23 -7.53 -10.17
CA GLU A 406 16.57 -7.72 -11.58
C GLU A 406 15.42 -7.37 -12.54
N SER A 407 14.23 -7.91 -12.31
CA SER A 407 13.06 -7.66 -13.17
C SER A 407 12.46 -6.26 -13.01
N CYS A 408 12.79 -5.54 -11.93
CA CYS A 408 12.25 -4.20 -11.67
C CYS A 408 13.12 -3.09 -12.27
N ALA A 409 14.42 -3.33 -12.45
CA ALA A 409 15.37 -2.29 -12.84
C ALA A 409 14.96 -1.57 -14.15
N THR A 410 14.36 -2.29 -15.09
CA THR A 410 13.93 -1.78 -16.40
C THR A 410 12.41 -1.57 -16.51
N CYS A 411 11.64 -1.76 -15.42
CA CYS A 411 10.19 -1.62 -15.42
C CYS A 411 9.78 -0.15 -15.29
N SER A 412 8.88 0.32 -16.16
CA SER A 412 8.32 1.69 -16.11
C SER A 412 7.51 1.98 -14.86
N LEU A 413 6.96 0.96 -14.21
CA LEU A 413 6.14 1.09 -13.01
C LEU A 413 6.91 0.85 -11.71
N LYS A 414 8.24 0.72 -11.77
CA LYS A 414 9.06 0.36 -10.61
C LYS A 414 8.91 1.29 -9.42
N HIS A 415 8.72 2.57 -9.65
CA HIS A 415 8.59 3.59 -8.60
C HIS A 415 7.17 3.75 -8.03
N ILE A 416 6.19 3.10 -8.64
CA ILE A 416 4.83 2.96 -8.08
C ILE A 416 4.70 1.63 -7.33
N CYS A 417 5.07 0.51 -7.98
CA CYS A 417 4.97 -0.84 -7.43
C CYS A 417 6.08 -1.18 -6.42
N SER A 418 7.33 -0.76 -6.69
CA SER A 418 8.56 -1.01 -5.91
C SER A 418 8.84 -2.50 -5.63
N GLY A 419 8.39 -3.37 -6.55
CA GLY A 419 8.59 -4.82 -6.46
C GLY A 419 7.69 -5.56 -5.48
N GLY A 420 6.66 -4.89 -4.94
CA GLY A 420 5.63 -5.52 -4.12
C GLY A 420 6.04 -5.80 -2.66
N CYS A 421 5.28 -6.66 -2.01
CA CYS A 421 5.43 -6.98 -0.59
C CYS A 421 6.60 -7.95 -0.34
N TYR A 422 7.52 -7.59 0.56
CA TYR A 422 8.68 -8.42 0.93
C TYR A 422 8.28 -9.74 1.60
N TYR A 423 7.24 -9.71 2.42
CA TYR A 423 6.70 -10.91 3.05
C TYR A 423 6.13 -11.87 2.01
N GLU A 424 5.32 -11.38 1.07
CA GLU A 424 4.76 -12.24 0.03
C GLU A 424 5.83 -12.83 -0.90
N ALA A 425 6.88 -12.07 -1.21
CA ALA A 425 8.01 -12.57 -1.98
C ALA A 425 8.75 -13.70 -1.21
N MET A 426 8.93 -13.53 0.12
CA MET A 426 9.52 -14.55 0.99
C MET A 426 8.67 -15.83 1.02
N GLU A 427 7.37 -15.72 1.29
CA GLU A 427 6.47 -16.87 1.40
C GLU A 427 6.34 -17.65 0.09
N ARG A 428 6.25 -16.93 -1.04
CA ARG A 428 6.02 -17.56 -2.35
C ARG A 428 7.29 -18.04 -3.06
N GLN A 429 8.44 -17.39 -2.82
CA GLN A 429 9.68 -17.62 -3.56
C GLN A 429 10.87 -17.97 -2.68
N GLY A 430 10.71 -17.92 -1.34
CA GLY A 430 11.80 -18.13 -0.39
C GLY A 430 12.84 -17.01 -0.37
N ASP A 431 12.59 -15.87 -1.04
CA ASP A 431 13.54 -14.76 -1.13
C ASP A 431 12.82 -13.40 -1.14
N TYR A 432 12.89 -12.68 -0.04
CA TYR A 432 12.28 -11.35 0.14
C TYR A 432 12.91 -10.25 -0.74
N ARG A 433 14.09 -10.48 -1.31
CA ARG A 433 14.83 -9.55 -2.17
C ARG A 433 14.27 -9.53 -3.60
N ARG A 434 13.57 -10.59 -4.00
CA ARG A 434 12.95 -10.69 -5.32
C ARG A 434 11.65 -9.88 -5.40
N PRO A 435 11.23 -9.45 -6.59
CA PRO A 435 9.88 -8.93 -6.75
C PRO A 435 8.86 -10.05 -6.52
N ASN A 436 7.64 -9.69 -6.15
CA ASN A 436 6.56 -10.66 -6.08
C ASN A 436 6.07 -11.05 -7.49
N ALA A 437 6.83 -11.92 -8.16
CA ALA A 437 6.65 -12.27 -9.57
C ALA A 437 5.24 -12.79 -9.90
N HIS A 438 4.58 -13.46 -8.93
CA HIS A 438 3.22 -13.97 -9.08
C HIS A 438 2.20 -12.87 -9.43
N TYR A 439 2.44 -11.64 -8.96
CA TYR A 439 1.57 -10.50 -9.19
C TYR A 439 2.12 -9.46 -10.17
N CYS A 440 3.29 -9.67 -10.80
CA CYS A 440 3.91 -8.65 -11.64
C CYS A 440 3.00 -8.23 -12.80
N ASP A 441 2.50 -9.17 -13.59
CA ASP A 441 1.63 -8.87 -14.73
C ASP A 441 0.29 -8.28 -14.28
N TRP A 442 -0.25 -8.78 -13.17
CA TRP A 442 -1.47 -8.27 -12.58
C TRP A 442 -1.29 -6.82 -12.09
N MET A 443 -0.20 -6.54 -11.39
CA MET A 443 0.11 -5.19 -10.90
C MET A 443 0.36 -4.20 -12.04
N HIS A 444 1.03 -4.65 -13.11
CA HIS A 444 1.24 -3.83 -14.29
C HIS A 444 -0.09 -3.40 -14.91
N GLN A 445 -1.01 -4.35 -15.11
CA GLN A 445 -2.34 -4.07 -15.64
C GLN A 445 -3.19 -3.24 -14.66
N TRP A 446 -3.11 -3.51 -13.35
CA TRP A 446 -3.82 -2.75 -12.34
C TRP A 446 -3.39 -1.28 -12.29
N ILE A 447 -2.09 -1.01 -12.31
CA ILE A 447 -1.59 0.37 -12.33
C ILE A 447 -1.96 1.06 -13.65
N THR A 448 -1.94 0.33 -14.78
CA THR A 448 -2.41 0.86 -16.07
C THR A 448 -3.90 1.29 -16.00
N ILE A 449 -4.76 0.49 -15.36
CA ILE A 449 -6.15 0.89 -15.09
C ILE A 449 -6.18 2.17 -14.25
N GLY A 450 -5.34 2.24 -13.21
CA GLY A 450 -5.21 3.43 -12.37
C GLY A 450 -4.83 4.69 -13.17
N LEU A 451 -3.88 4.57 -14.10
CA LEU A 451 -3.49 5.66 -15.01
C LEU A 451 -4.64 6.09 -15.92
N GLN A 452 -5.35 5.13 -16.52
CA GLN A 452 -6.53 5.40 -17.35
C GLN A 452 -7.63 6.15 -16.58
N VAL A 453 -7.89 5.73 -15.35
CA VAL A 453 -8.85 6.40 -14.47
C VAL A 453 -8.35 7.80 -14.07
N TYR A 454 -7.07 7.92 -13.75
CA TYR A 454 -6.46 9.18 -13.35
C TYR A 454 -6.66 10.27 -14.42
N VAL A 455 -6.32 9.98 -15.67
CA VAL A 455 -6.47 10.98 -16.77
C VAL A 455 -7.92 11.32 -17.03
N ARG A 456 -8.86 10.36 -16.96
CA ARG A 456 -10.30 10.61 -17.10
C ARG A 456 -10.85 11.54 -16.02
N ILE A 457 -10.40 11.37 -14.77
CA ILE A 457 -10.82 12.25 -13.67
C ILE A 457 -10.11 13.60 -13.77
N LEU A 458 -8.82 13.62 -14.13
CA LEU A 458 -8.05 14.85 -14.30
C LEU A 458 -8.69 15.77 -15.35
N GLU A 459 -9.18 15.21 -16.46
CA GLU A 459 -9.87 15.97 -17.54
C GLU A 459 -11.29 16.36 -17.14
N GLY A 460 -12.02 15.50 -16.43
CA GLY A 460 -13.43 15.73 -16.14
C GLY A 460 -13.73 16.42 -14.80
N ASN A 461 -12.97 16.15 -13.75
CA ASN A 461 -13.12 16.76 -12.41
C ASN A 461 -11.79 16.71 -11.63
N PRO A 462 -10.80 17.56 -11.94
CA PRO A 462 -9.50 17.57 -11.26
C PRO A 462 -9.62 17.87 -9.75
N ALA A 463 -10.60 18.67 -9.33
CA ALA A 463 -10.82 19.01 -7.92
C ALA A 463 -11.12 17.79 -7.05
N PHE A 464 -11.66 16.72 -7.60
CA PHE A 464 -11.84 15.47 -6.89
C PHE A 464 -10.51 14.84 -6.49
N LEU A 465 -9.49 14.90 -7.36
CA LEU A 465 -8.14 14.39 -7.06
C LEU A 465 -7.49 15.15 -5.91
N ASP A 466 -7.63 16.48 -5.89
CA ASP A 466 -7.19 17.32 -4.77
C ASP A 466 -7.88 16.93 -3.47
N THR A 467 -9.18 16.71 -3.51
CA THR A 467 -9.99 16.32 -2.35
C THR A 467 -9.52 14.99 -1.75
N ILE A 468 -9.39 13.95 -2.56
CA ILE A 468 -8.97 12.62 -2.05
C ILE A 468 -7.51 12.62 -1.59
N SER A 469 -6.64 13.47 -2.16
CA SER A 469 -5.21 13.56 -1.80
C SER A 469 -4.96 14.43 -0.57
N GLY A 470 -5.96 15.19 -0.10
CA GLY A 470 -5.83 16.11 1.03
C GLY A 470 -5.03 17.36 0.72
N THR A 471 -4.80 17.66 -0.56
CA THR A 471 -4.12 18.87 -1.05
C THR A 471 -5.08 20.05 -1.20
N GLY A 472 -6.38 19.78 -1.34
CA GLY A 472 -7.44 20.80 -1.34
C GLY A 472 -7.70 21.34 0.06
N LYS A 473 -7.86 22.64 0.18
CA LYS A 473 -8.08 23.39 1.44
C LYS A 473 -9.48 23.24 2.04
N GLU A 474 -10.15 22.10 1.94
CA GLU A 474 -11.35 21.87 2.75
C GLU A 474 -11.60 20.36 2.87
N ARG A 475 -11.45 19.86 4.09
CA ARG A 475 -12.02 18.55 4.45
C ARG A 475 -13.54 18.72 4.42
N CYS A 476 -14.18 18.23 3.38
CA CYS A 476 -15.62 17.99 3.46
C CYS A 476 -15.88 16.90 4.52
N VAL A 477 -16.03 17.35 5.75
CA VAL A 477 -16.79 16.62 6.77
C VAL A 477 -18.23 16.99 6.50
N SER A 478 -18.89 16.29 5.59
CA SER A 478 -20.33 16.41 5.40
C SER A 478 -21.03 15.30 6.16
N ASN A 479 -21.77 15.69 7.13
CA ASN A 479 -22.94 15.16 7.86
C ASN A 479 -23.21 13.64 7.84
#